data_27eba49e89fee38b94cd27b05b2c90bd
#
_entry.id   27eba49e89fee38b94cd27b05b2c90bd
#
_cell.length_a   1.000
_cell.length_b   1.000
_cell.length_c   1.000
_cell.angle_alpha   90.00
_cell.angle_beta   90.00
_cell.angle_gamma   90.00
#
_symmetry.space_group_name_H-M   'P 1'
#
loop_
_entity.id
_entity.type
_entity.pdbx_description
1 polymer ?
#
loop_
_entity_poly.entity_id
_entity_poly.type
_entity_poly.pdbx_seq_one_letter_code
_entity_poly.pdbx_strand_id
1 'polypeptide(L)'
;HSEKALSGANLVLGLMLQMPVGFILGAYRNFVIEERHGFNKQTWSMYCMDHVKQCLLSVILGVPIMALIVSVIRWAGDAFVVYTVLLFTALILFGTIIYPTLIQPLFNKLTPLKEGMLCDRVTALASSLKFPLKHLYVIDGSKRSSHSNAYFYGVIPGGSKHIVIFDTLIEQSTTAEIEAVLAHELGHWVYAHPSKLLIISLSHIAVTLSLFTLFINNASLFR
;
A
#
# COMPACT_ATOMS: atom_id res chain seq x y z
N HIS A 1 -14.76 -28.53 5.13
CA HIS A 1 -13.31 -28.35 5.43
C HIS A 1 -12.41 -28.49 4.19
N SER A 2 -12.70 -29.44 3.27
CA SER A 2 -11.87 -29.72 2.10
C SER A 2 -11.75 -28.55 1.09
N GLU A 3 -12.81 -27.78 0.87
CA GLU A 3 -12.80 -26.69 -0.12
C GLU A 3 -12.09 -25.43 0.35
N LYS A 4 -12.10 -25.12 1.65
CA LYS A 4 -11.27 -24.03 2.20
C LYS A 4 -9.79 -24.37 2.08
N ALA A 5 -9.45 -25.64 2.33
CA ALA A 5 -8.10 -26.15 2.13
C ALA A 5 -7.72 -26.12 0.64
N LEU A 6 -8.65 -26.50 -0.27
CA LEU A 6 -8.43 -26.43 -1.70
C LEU A 6 -8.28 -24.99 -2.21
N SER A 7 -9.10 -24.07 -1.71
CA SER A 7 -8.97 -22.64 -2.05
C SER A 7 -7.65 -22.06 -1.54
N GLY A 8 -7.23 -22.43 -0.33
CA GLY A 8 -5.92 -22.06 0.21
C GLY A 8 -4.77 -22.65 -0.60
N ALA A 9 -4.86 -23.92 -1.00
CA ALA A 9 -3.87 -24.58 -1.84
C ALA A 9 -3.77 -23.94 -3.24
N ASN A 10 -4.91 -23.60 -3.86
CA ASN A 10 -4.93 -22.89 -5.14
C ASN A 10 -4.33 -21.48 -5.05
N LEU A 11 -4.57 -20.75 -3.95
CA LEU A 11 -3.92 -19.47 -3.70
C LEU A 11 -2.40 -19.65 -3.58
N VAL A 12 -1.94 -20.59 -2.77
CA VAL A 12 -0.50 -20.87 -2.60
C VAL A 12 0.12 -21.26 -3.94
N LEU A 13 -0.53 -22.13 -4.71
CA LEU A 13 -0.07 -22.51 -6.05
C LEU A 13 0.02 -21.29 -6.98
N GLY A 14 -1.02 -20.45 -7.01
CA GLY A 14 -1.03 -19.21 -7.79
C GLY A 14 0.12 -18.26 -7.39
N LEU A 15 0.37 -18.09 -6.10
CA LEU A 15 1.49 -17.31 -5.60
C LEU A 15 2.82 -17.94 -6.01
N MET A 16 2.98 -19.26 -5.90
CA MET A 16 4.19 -19.98 -6.32
C MET A 16 4.50 -19.83 -7.81
N LEU A 17 3.47 -19.70 -8.66
CA LEU A 17 3.66 -19.45 -10.09
C LEU A 17 3.95 -17.99 -10.43
N GLN A 18 3.34 -17.05 -9.71
CA GLN A 18 3.53 -15.61 -9.95
C GLN A 18 4.83 -15.05 -9.36
N MET A 19 5.26 -15.57 -8.21
CA MET A 19 6.45 -15.07 -7.52
C MET A 19 7.74 -15.16 -8.34
N PRO A 20 8.07 -16.26 -9.04
CA PRO A 20 9.26 -16.33 -9.89
C PRO A 20 9.22 -15.31 -11.03
N VAL A 21 8.05 -15.11 -11.65
CA VAL A 21 7.87 -14.13 -12.70
C VAL A 21 8.09 -12.72 -12.16
N GLY A 22 7.48 -12.39 -11.02
CA GLY A 22 7.66 -11.11 -10.33
C GLY A 22 9.11 -10.88 -9.91
N PHE A 23 9.80 -11.92 -9.43
CA PHE A 23 11.21 -11.86 -9.08
C PHE A 23 12.08 -11.54 -10.30
N ILE A 24 11.91 -12.26 -11.42
CA ILE A 24 12.72 -12.05 -12.64
C ILE A 24 12.47 -10.66 -13.22
N LEU A 25 11.20 -10.25 -13.36
CA LEU A 25 10.84 -8.94 -13.90
C LEU A 25 11.31 -7.80 -12.99
N GLY A 26 11.18 -7.96 -11.68
CA GLY A 26 11.67 -7.01 -10.69
C GLY A 26 13.20 -6.90 -10.69
N ALA A 27 13.92 -8.02 -10.82
CA ALA A 27 15.37 -8.04 -10.96
C ALA A 27 15.81 -7.31 -12.24
N TYR A 28 15.16 -7.60 -13.36
CA TYR A 28 15.44 -6.90 -14.62
C TYR A 28 15.19 -5.39 -14.50
N ARG A 29 14.06 -5.00 -13.90
CA ARG A 29 13.77 -3.58 -13.67
C ARG A 29 14.87 -2.92 -12.83
N ASN A 30 15.21 -3.50 -11.67
CA ASN A 30 16.11 -2.85 -10.71
C ASN A 30 17.57 -2.88 -11.18
N PHE A 31 18.07 -4.05 -11.63
CA PHE A 31 19.48 -4.24 -11.94
C PHE A 31 19.87 -4.03 -13.41
N VAL A 32 18.87 -3.81 -14.30
CA VAL A 32 19.14 -3.46 -15.70
C VAL A 32 18.62 -2.07 -16.00
N ILE A 33 17.34 -1.79 -15.77
CA ILE A 33 16.73 -0.52 -16.17
C ILE A 33 17.14 0.60 -15.20
N GLU A 34 16.85 0.45 -13.92
CA GLU A 34 17.17 1.46 -12.89
C GLU A 34 18.68 1.66 -12.73
N GLU A 35 19.46 0.58 -12.87
CA GLU A 35 20.93 0.65 -12.86
C GLU A 35 21.47 1.46 -14.04
N ARG A 36 20.95 1.23 -15.25
CA ARG A 36 21.35 1.98 -16.46
C ARG A 36 21.11 3.47 -16.31
N HIS A 37 20.07 3.87 -15.58
CA HIS A 37 19.74 5.28 -15.34
C HIS A 37 20.36 5.83 -14.04
N GLY A 38 21.15 5.04 -13.30
CA GLY A 38 21.82 5.44 -12.07
C GLY A 38 20.93 5.52 -10.84
N PHE A 39 19.70 5.01 -10.93
CA PHE A 39 18.73 5.07 -9.82
C PHE A 39 18.85 3.89 -8.85
N ASN A 40 19.36 2.73 -9.27
CA ASN A 40 19.47 1.57 -8.39
C ASN A 40 20.56 1.78 -7.32
N LYS A 41 20.18 1.54 -6.08
CA LYS A 41 21.09 1.47 -4.92
C LYS A 41 20.96 0.13 -4.19
N GLN A 42 20.07 -0.72 -4.66
CA GLN A 42 19.78 -2.00 -4.03
C GLN A 42 20.83 -3.04 -4.39
N THR A 43 21.32 -3.79 -3.40
CA THR A 43 22.19 -4.95 -3.62
C THR A 43 21.36 -6.20 -3.89
N TRP A 44 21.94 -7.19 -4.58
CA TRP A 44 21.29 -8.49 -4.80
C TRP A 44 20.85 -9.18 -3.50
N SER A 45 21.68 -9.12 -2.45
CA SER A 45 21.34 -9.68 -1.14
C SER A 45 20.10 -9.01 -0.54
N MET A 46 20.03 -7.69 -0.59
CA MET A 46 18.86 -6.95 -0.12
C MET A 46 17.62 -7.27 -0.95
N TYR A 47 17.74 -7.32 -2.28
CA TYR A 47 16.66 -7.69 -3.18
C TYR A 47 16.08 -9.07 -2.87
N CYS A 48 16.94 -10.08 -2.75
CA CYS A 48 16.51 -11.43 -2.38
C CYS A 48 15.83 -11.48 -1.00
N MET A 49 16.43 -10.82 -0.01
CA MET A 49 15.85 -10.77 1.35
C MET A 49 14.48 -10.07 1.36
N ASP A 50 14.34 -8.95 0.66
CA ASP A 50 13.06 -8.26 0.55
C ASP A 50 12.02 -9.14 -0.15
N HIS A 51 12.42 -9.91 -1.16
CA HIS A 51 11.54 -10.84 -1.85
C HIS A 51 11.07 -11.99 -0.95
N VAL A 52 11.99 -12.56 -0.15
CA VAL A 52 11.64 -13.58 0.86
C VAL A 52 10.63 -13.02 1.87
N LYS A 53 10.85 -11.80 2.38
CA LYS A 53 9.90 -11.14 3.30
C LYS A 53 8.53 -10.92 2.63
N GLN A 54 8.50 -10.48 1.36
CA GLN A 54 7.26 -10.32 0.60
C GLN A 54 6.53 -11.64 0.43
N CYS A 55 7.24 -12.72 0.09
CA CYS A 55 6.68 -14.07 -0.02
C CYS A 55 6.04 -14.52 1.30
N LEU A 56 6.76 -14.39 2.40
CA LEU A 56 6.26 -14.76 3.74
C LEU A 56 5.02 -13.94 4.11
N LEU A 57 5.04 -12.62 3.91
CA LEU A 57 3.89 -11.75 4.18
C LEU A 57 2.70 -12.12 3.29
N SER A 58 2.92 -12.41 2.02
CA SER A 58 1.84 -12.81 1.10
C SER A 58 1.17 -14.11 1.54
N VAL A 59 1.90 -15.06 2.08
CA VAL A 59 1.33 -16.30 2.62
C VAL A 59 0.64 -16.04 3.97
N ILE A 60 1.32 -15.36 4.90
CA ILE A 60 0.81 -15.12 6.26
C ILE A 60 -0.48 -14.30 6.25
N LEU A 61 -0.58 -13.29 5.38
CA LEU A 61 -1.75 -12.45 5.27
C LEU A 61 -2.74 -12.97 4.21
N GLY A 62 -2.27 -13.41 3.05
CA GLY A 62 -3.10 -13.79 1.93
C GLY A 62 -3.94 -15.03 2.19
N VAL A 63 -3.38 -16.06 2.83
CA VAL A 63 -4.14 -17.30 3.11
C VAL A 63 -5.31 -17.06 4.07
N PRO A 64 -5.15 -16.40 5.23
CA PRO A 64 -6.28 -16.06 6.10
C PRO A 64 -7.32 -15.15 5.44
N ILE A 65 -6.86 -14.13 4.68
CA ILE A 65 -7.76 -13.21 3.96
C ILE A 65 -8.59 -13.98 2.94
N MET A 66 -7.97 -14.87 2.15
CA MET A 66 -8.68 -15.69 1.18
C MET A 66 -9.68 -16.65 1.87
N ALA A 67 -9.28 -17.28 2.95
CA ALA A 67 -10.17 -18.13 3.73
C ALA A 67 -11.39 -17.37 4.28
N LEU A 68 -11.17 -16.12 4.69
CA LEU A 68 -12.23 -15.21 5.14
C LEU A 68 -13.17 -14.83 3.98
N ILE A 69 -12.64 -14.43 2.83
CA ILE A 69 -13.43 -14.09 1.64
C ILE A 69 -14.33 -15.28 1.24
N VAL A 70 -13.76 -16.48 1.09
CA VAL A 70 -14.52 -17.70 0.75
C VAL A 70 -15.58 -18.00 1.80
N SER A 71 -15.28 -17.76 3.09
CA SER A 71 -16.25 -17.98 4.18
C SER A 71 -17.42 -17.02 4.10
N VAL A 72 -17.17 -15.74 3.81
CA VAL A 72 -18.20 -14.71 3.65
C VAL A 72 -19.07 -15.01 2.45
N ILE A 73 -18.48 -15.33 1.29
CA ILE A 73 -19.24 -15.66 0.07
C ILE A 73 -20.21 -16.81 0.33
N ARG A 74 -19.78 -17.86 1.02
CA ARG A 74 -20.61 -19.03 1.33
C ARG A 74 -21.69 -18.76 2.37
N TRP A 75 -21.33 -17.98 3.39
CA TRP A 75 -22.26 -17.68 4.47
C TRP A 75 -23.36 -16.71 4.03
N ALA A 76 -23.01 -15.73 3.18
CA ALA A 76 -23.89 -14.64 2.80
C ALA A 76 -24.93 -15.00 1.73
N GLY A 77 -24.75 -16.12 1.00
CA GLY A 77 -25.69 -16.54 -0.06
C GLY A 77 -25.92 -15.42 -1.08
N ASP A 78 -27.18 -15.07 -1.35
CA ASP A 78 -27.56 -14.04 -2.33
C ASP A 78 -27.07 -12.62 -1.94
N ALA A 79 -26.82 -12.36 -0.66
CA ALA A 79 -26.33 -11.08 -0.18
C ALA A 79 -24.80 -10.95 -0.21
N PHE A 80 -24.08 -11.90 -0.84
CA PHE A 80 -22.62 -11.97 -0.77
C PHE A 80 -21.93 -10.70 -1.29
N VAL A 81 -22.50 -9.99 -2.27
CA VAL A 81 -21.95 -8.75 -2.80
C VAL A 81 -21.82 -7.72 -1.69
N VAL A 82 -22.88 -7.50 -0.92
CA VAL A 82 -22.90 -6.51 0.18
C VAL A 82 -21.85 -6.88 1.25
N TYR A 83 -21.87 -8.13 1.71
CA TYR A 83 -20.94 -8.56 2.75
C TYR A 83 -19.48 -8.60 2.27
N THR A 84 -19.24 -8.91 1.01
CA THR A 84 -17.89 -8.86 0.43
C THR A 84 -17.39 -7.42 0.33
N VAL A 85 -18.23 -6.46 -0.07
CA VAL A 85 -17.85 -5.02 -0.08
C VAL A 85 -17.55 -4.53 1.33
N LEU A 86 -18.36 -4.90 2.33
CA LEU A 86 -18.09 -4.57 3.74
C LEU A 86 -16.78 -5.19 4.22
N LEU A 87 -16.50 -6.43 3.86
CA LEU A 87 -15.24 -7.09 4.17
C LEU A 87 -14.06 -6.37 3.55
N PHE A 88 -14.11 -6.04 2.24
CA PHE A 88 -13.03 -5.28 1.60
C PHE A 88 -12.85 -3.91 2.22
N THR A 89 -13.94 -3.23 2.60
CA THR A 89 -13.87 -1.96 3.33
C THR A 89 -13.07 -2.14 4.63
N ALA A 90 -13.42 -3.15 5.43
CA ALA A 90 -12.73 -3.44 6.68
C ALA A 90 -11.24 -3.81 6.45
N LEU A 91 -10.94 -4.62 5.44
CA LEU A 91 -9.57 -5.02 5.10
C LEU A 91 -8.73 -3.83 4.61
N ILE A 92 -9.30 -2.93 3.80
CA ILE A 92 -8.61 -1.72 3.33
C ILE A 92 -8.30 -0.82 4.53
N LEU A 93 -9.29 -0.54 5.39
CA LEU A 93 -9.09 0.30 6.58
C LEU A 93 -8.07 -0.32 7.55
N PHE A 94 -8.13 -1.63 7.77
CA PHE A 94 -7.16 -2.36 8.57
C PHE A 94 -5.76 -2.29 7.95
N GLY A 95 -5.65 -2.51 6.64
CA GLY A 95 -4.39 -2.44 5.89
C GLY A 95 -3.71 -1.08 5.99
N THR A 96 -4.50 0.02 5.95
CA THR A 96 -3.96 1.37 6.08
C THR A 96 -3.39 1.68 7.47
N ILE A 97 -3.77 0.92 8.51
CA ILE A 97 -3.18 1.00 9.85
C ILE A 97 -1.96 0.07 9.96
N ILE A 98 -2.11 -1.17 9.49
CA ILE A 98 -1.09 -2.22 9.62
C ILE A 98 0.14 -1.92 8.75
N TYR A 99 -0.06 -1.39 7.55
CA TYR A 99 1.04 -1.13 6.62
C TYR A 99 2.12 -0.23 7.23
N PRO A 100 1.84 1.01 7.68
CA PRO A 100 2.89 1.90 8.21
C PRO A 100 3.43 1.45 9.57
N THR A 101 2.66 0.69 10.35
CA THR A 101 3.04 0.32 11.73
C THR A 101 3.79 -1.00 11.82
N LEU A 102 3.43 -1.99 10.99
CA LEU A 102 4.00 -3.34 11.06
C LEU A 102 4.75 -3.74 9.79
N ILE A 103 4.20 -3.43 8.59
CA ILE A 103 4.78 -3.93 7.33
C ILE A 103 5.96 -3.05 6.92
N GLN A 104 5.79 -1.75 6.89
CA GLN A 104 6.83 -0.82 6.45
C GLN A 104 8.14 -0.93 7.25
N PRO A 105 8.13 -1.08 8.61
CA PRO A 105 9.36 -1.24 9.39
C PRO A 105 10.15 -2.53 9.08
N LEU A 106 9.55 -3.52 8.44
CA LEU A 106 10.27 -4.73 7.99
C LEU A 106 11.20 -4.44 6.80
N PHE A 107 10.91 -3.39 6.04
CA PHE A 107 11.66 -3.04 4.83
C PHE A 107 12.49 -1.78 5.01
N ASN A 108 11.97 -0.77 5.68
CA ASN A 108 12.58 0.56 5.81
C ASN A 108 12.64 1.01 7.26
N LYS A 109 13.68 1.74 7.61
CA LYS A 109 13.79 2.38 8.92
C LYS A 109 13.17 3.78 8.85
N LEU A 110 12.24 4.03 9.77
CA LEU A 110 11.70 5.37 10.02
C LEU A 110 12.44 6.00 11.21
N THR A 111 12.94 7.19 11.01
CA THR A 111 13.59 8.00 12.08
C THR A 111 12.86 9.33 12.19
N PRO A 112 12.65 9.88 13.41
CA PRO A 112 12.10 11.22 13.55
C PRO A 112 12.97 12.25 12.81
N LEU A 113 12.32 13.20 12.12
CA LEU A 113 13.03 14.34 11.53
C LEU A 113 13.65 15.16 12.64
N LYS A 114 14.95 15.49 12.49
CA LYS A 114 15.68 16.33 13.46
C LYS A 114 15.10 17.74 13.50
N GLU A 115 15.15 18.36 14.67
CA GLU A 115 14.80 19.77 14.84
C GLU A 115 15.69 20.65 13.96
N GLY A 116 15.11 21.71 13.40
CA GLY A 116 15.78 22.63 12.49
C GLY A 116 14.83 23.28 11.51
N MET A 117 15.36 24.11 10.63
CA MET A 117 14.61 24.94 9.68
C MET A 117 13.57 24.13 8.86
N LEU A 118 13.90 22.94 8.42
CA LEU A 118 12.98 22.09 7.65
C LEU A 118 11.79 21.65 8.53
N CYS A 119 12.07 21.20 9.76
CA CYS A 119 11.03 20.77 10.70
C CYS A 119 10.06 21.93 11.01
N ASP A 120 10.61 23.13 11.26
CA ASP A 120 9.82 24.32 11.57
C ASP A 120 8.92 24.73 10.40
N ARG A 121 9.45 24.75 9.17
CA ARG A 121 8.70 25.10 7.97
C ARG A 121 7.58 24.10 7.66
N VAL A 122 7.88 22.80 7.75
CA VAL A 122 6.86 21.75 7.52
C VAL A 122 5.77 21.83 8.58
N THR A 123 6.12 22.06 9.83
CA THR A 123 5.15 22.24 10.92
C THR A 123 4.29 23.48 10.73
N ALA A 124 4.87 24.60 10.30
CA ALA A 124 4.15 25.83 9.97
C ALA A 124 3.18 25.61 8.79
N LEU A 125 3.64 24.96 7.72
CA LEU A 125 2.81 24.60 6.57
C LEU A 125 1.62 23.71 6.98
N ALA A 126 1.87 22.65 7.75
CA ALA A 126 0.82 21.76 8.25
C ALA A 126 -0.22 22.51 9.10
N SER A 127 0.26 23.40 9.98
CA SER A 127 -0.58 24.22 10.83
C SER A 127 -1.45 25.20 10.03
N SER A 128 -0.90 25.83 8.98
CA SER A 128 -1.65 26.76 8.10
C SER A 128 -2.82 26.08 7.40
N LEU A 129 -2.68 24.79 7.07
CA LEU A 129 -3.70 23.96 6.44
C LEU A 129 -4.60 23.22 7.45
N LYS A 130 -4.41 23.45 8.76
CA LYS A 130 -5.11 22.72 9.84
C LYS A 130 -4.92 21.20 9.74
N PHE A 131 -3.79 20.75 9.18
CA PHE A 131 -3.46 19.34 9.09
C PHE A 131 -3.08 18.82 10.48
N PRO A 132 -3.71 17.76 11.02
CA PRO A 132 -3.47 17.28 12.38
C PRO A 132 -2.15 16.48 12.47
N LEU A 133 -1.04 17.16 12.22
CA LEU A 133 0.31 16.59 12.23
C LEU A 133 0.69 16.15 13.64
N LYS A 134 1.11 14.87 13.77
CA LYS A 134 1.61 14.32 15.03
C LYS A 134 3.13 14.12 15.00
N HIS A 135 3.65 13.51 13.96
CA HIS A 135 5.07 13.23 13.80
C HIS A 135 5.54 13.44 12.36
N LEU A 136 6.80 13.86 12.24
CA LEU A 136 7.56 13.96 11.01
C LEU A 136 8.64 12.87 11.03
N TYR A 137 8.68 12.04 10.00
CA TYR A 137 9.66 10.95 9.86
C TYR A 137 10.49 11.11 8.61
N VAL A 138 11.71 10.62 8.67
CA VAL A 138 12.60 10.39 7.54
C VAL A 138 12.68 8.88 7.33
N ILE A 139 12.51 8.43 6.08
CA ILE A 139 12.64 7.04 5.67
C ILE A 139 13.96 6.85 4.90
N ASP A 140 14.66 5.75 5.15
CA ASP A 140 15.93 5.38 4.51
C ASP A 140 15.74 4.83 3.08
N GLY A 141 15.12 5.61 2.20
CA GLY A 141 14.84 5.24 0.81
C GLY A 141 16.12 5.08 -0.01
N SER A 142 17.16 5.86 0.30
CA SER A 142 18.47 5.85 -0.37
C SER A 142 19.16 4.48 -0.41
N LYS A 143 18.80 3.57 0.49
CA LYS A 143 19.31 2.20 0.49
C LYS A 143 18.86 1.36 -0.71
N ARG A 144 17.76 1.74 -1.35
CA ARG A 144 17.14 0.97 -2.45
C ARG A 144 17.16 1.73 -3.76
N SER A 145 16.92 3.03 -3.69
CA SER A 145 16.80 3.86 -4.90
C SER A 145 17.22 5.29 -4.60
N SER A 146 17.72 5.99 -5.61
CA SER A 146 17.91 7.44 -5.55
C SER A 146 16.66 8.24 -5.92
N HIS A 147 15.53 7.60 -6.17
CA HIS A 147 14.27 8.30 -6.33
C HIS A 147 13.86 8.99 -5.02
N SER A 148 13.44 10.23 -5.15
CA SER A 148 12.95 11.03 -4.03
C SER A 148 11.44 11.01 -3.97
N ASN A 149 10.87 11.04 -2.75
CA ASN A 149 9.44 11.10 -2.52
C ASN A 149 9.12 11.67 -1.13
N ALA A 150 7.86 12.05 -0.93
CA ALA A 150 7.27 12.32 0.38
C ALA A 150 5.81 11.88 0.36
N TYR A 151 5.25 11.55 1.52
CA TYR A 151 3.84 11.17 1.63
C TYR A 151 3.34 11.39 3.06
N PHE A 152 2.03 11.39 3.24
CA PHE A 152 1.44 11.38 4.57
C PHE A 152 0.59 10.11 4.77
N TYR A 153 0.44 9.71 6.03
CA TYR A 153 -0.46 8.64 6.42
C TYR A 153 -1.19 8.95 7.72
N GLY A 154 -2.29 8.22 7.95
CA GLY A 154 -3.16 8.38 9.10
C GLY A 154 -4.60 8.35 8.63
N VAL A 155 -5.32 7.30 9.00
CA VAL A 155 -6.55 6.87 8.33
C VAL A 155 -7.78 7.51 8.91
N ILE A 156 -7.80 7.70 10.22
CA ILE A 156 -9.02 8.11 10.92
C ILE A 156 -9.32 9.57 10.60
N PRO A 157 -10.51 9.92 10.06
CA PRO A 157 -10.92 11.30 9.92
C PRO A 157 -10.83 12.03 11.26
N GLY A 158 -10.17 13.20 11.29
CA GLY A 158 -9.90 13.93 12.54
C GLY A 158 -8.81 13.35 13.44
N GLY A 159 -8.26 12.16 13.14
CA GLY A 159 -7.17 11.54 13.86
C GLY A 159 -5.79 12.06 13.48
N SER A 160 -4.80 11.74 14.31
CA SER A 160 -3.40 12.14 14.11
C SER A 160 -2.84 11.64 12.79
N LYS A 161 -2.10 12.52 12.09
CA LYS A 161 -1.45 12.26 10.82
C LYS A 161 0.07 12.29 10.97
N HIS A 162 0.75 11.59 10.08
CA HIS A 162 2.20 11.54 10.03
C HIS A 162 2.66 11.91 8.63
N ILE A 163 3.74 12.67 8.53
CA ILE A 163 4.42 12.95 7.26
C ILE A 163 5.72 12.15 7.25
N VAL A 164 6.02 11.55 6.11
CA VAL A 164 7.25 10.81 5.85
C VAL A 164 7.96 11.44 4.66
N ILE A 165 9.21 11.78 4.84
CA ILE A 165 10.07 12.38 3.83
C ILE A 165 11.20 11.38 3.55
N PHE A 166 11.51 11.13 2.27
CA PHE A 166 12.64 10.29 1.90
C PHE A 166 13.95 11.03 2.18
N ASP A 167 14.94 10.32 2.70
CA ASP A 167 16.30 10.86 2.90
C ASP A 167 16.87 11.42 1.60
N THR A 168 16.62 10.76 0.47
CA THR A 168 16.97 11.22 -0.87
C THR A 168 16.35 12.57 -1.23
N LEU A 169 15.13 12.86 -0.82
CA LEU A 169 14.49 14.15 -1.06
C LEU A 169 15.20 15.27 -0.27
N ILE A 170 15.59 14.97 0.97
CA ILE A 170 16.32 15.92 1.83
C ILE A 170 17.72 16.21 1.27
N GLU A 171 18.39 15.19 0.71
CA GLU A 171 19.75 15.33 0.16
C GLU A 171 19.76 16.06 -1.19
N GLN A 172 18.72 15.88 -2.02
CA GLN A 172 18.69 16.35 -3.41
C GLN A 172 17.95 17.68 -3.61
N SER A 173 17.27 18.19 -2.58
CA SER A 173 16.37 19.34 -2.70
C SER A 173 16.66 20.38 -1.63
N THR A 174 16.41 21.62 -1.96
CA THR A 174 16.41 22.73 -0.98
C THR A 174 15.19 22.65 -0.07
N THR A 175 15.26 23.30 1.09
CA THR A 175 14.13 23.34 2.03
C THR A 175 12.85 23.91 1.38
N ALA A 176 12.98 24.88 0.47
CA ALA A 176 11.84 25.47 -0.23
C ALA A 176 11.19 24.49 -1.23
N GLU A 177 12.00 23.69 -1.92
CA GLU A 177 11.49 22.65 -2.84
C GLU A 177 10.80 21.53 -2.06
N ILE A 178 11.35 21.10 -0.92
CA ILE A 178 10.71 20.11 -0.05
C ILE A 178 9.36 20.64 0.46
N GLU A 179 9.31 21.91 0.86
CA GLU A 179 8.07 22.56 1.29
C GLU A 179 7.03 22.58 0.18
N ALA A 180 7.43 22.86 -1.06
CA ALA A 180 6.53 22.85 -2.22
C ALA A 180 5.98 21.42 -2.52
N VAL A 181 6.83 20.38 -2.46
CA VAL A 181 6.42 18.98 -2.56
C VAL A 181 5.41 18.63 -1.47
N LEU A 182 5.69 18.99 -0.22
CA LEU A 182 4.79 18.72 0.90
C LEU A 182 3.49 19.52 0.80
N ALA A 183 3.51 20.74 0.29
CA ALA A 183 2.29 21.52 0.03
C ALA A 183 1.40 20.81 -1.00
N HIS A 184 1.99 20.19 -2.03
CA HIS A 184 1.26 19.36 -3.00
C HIS A 184 0.62 18.15 -2.30
N GLU A 185 1.39 17.39 -1.50
CA GLU A 185 0.90 16.22 -0.77
C GLU A 185 -0.23 16.58 0.22
N LEU A 186 -0.06 17.68 0.96
CA LEU A 186 -1.09 18.17 1.86
C LEU A 186 -2.32 18.71 1.11
N GLY A 187 -2.15 19.17 -0.12
CA GLY A 187 -3.26 19.48 -1.03
C GLY A 187 -4.16 18.27 -1.28
N HIS A 188 -3.60 17.08 -1.46
CA HIS A 188 -4.38 15.84 -1.57
C HIS A 188 -5.23 15.58 -0.32
N TRP A 189 -4.73 15.90 0.86
CA TRP A 189 -5.52 15.80 2.10
C TRP A 189 -6.63 16.85 2.16
N VAL A 190 -6.35 18.13 1.85
CA VAL A 190 -7.33 19.22 1.85
C VAL A 190 -8.50 18.90 0.93
N TYR A 191 -8.22 18.36 -0.27
CA TYR A 191 -9.26 17.95 -1.23
C TYR A 191 -9.86 16.56 -0.96
N ALA A 192 -9.51 15.93 0.15
CA ALA A 192 -9.98 14.59 0.56
C ALA A 192 -9.80 13.51 -0.52
N HIS A 193 -8.73 13.59 -1.32
CA HIS A 193 -8.46 12.64 -2.40
C HIS A 193 -8.40 11.18 -1.92
N PRO A 194 -7.75 10.84 -0.79
CA PRO A 194 -7.73 9.46 -0.30
C PRO A 194 -9.14 8.91 -0.02
N SER A 195 -10.02 9.73 0.58
CA SER A 195 -11.41 9.32 0.86
C SER A 195 -12.22 9.15 -0.43
N LYS A 196 -12.05 10.06 -1.40
CA LYS A 196 -12.71 9.97 -2.71
C LYS A 196 -12.26 8.71 -3.46
N LEU A 197 -10.95 8.42 -3.47
CA LEU A 197 -10.41 7.22 -4.09
C LEU A 197 -10.91 5.95 -3.41
N LEU A 198 -11.05 5.94 -2.09
CA LEU A 198 -11.64 4.81 -1.36
C LEU A 198 -13.09 4.57 -1.81
N ILE A 199 -13.93 5.62 -1.88
CA ILE A 199 -15.31 5.49 -2.33
C ILE A 199 -15.37 4.96 -3.77
N ILE A 200 -14.57 5.52 -4.68
CA ILE A 200 -14.51 5.07 -6.08
C ILE A 200 -14.08 3.59 -6.14
N SER A 201 -13.07 3.19 -5.40
CA SER A 201 -12.59 1.80 -5.37
C SER A 201 -13.66 0.83 -4.86
N LEU A 202 -14.36 1.18 -3.78
CA LEU A 202 -15.43 0.37 -3.23
C LEU A 202 -16.64 0.29 -4.17
N SER A 203 -16.98 1.39 -4.84
CA SER A 203 -18.03 1.42 -5.86
C SER A 203 -17.66 0.53 -7.04
N HIS A 204 -16.41 0.58 -7.50
CA HIS A 204 -15.91 -0.28 -8.56
C HIS A 204 -15.99 -1.76 -8.18
N ILE A 205 -15.57 -2.14 -6.97
CA ILE A 205 -15.70 -3.50 -6.44
C ILE A 205 -17.18 -3.95 -6.43
N ALA A 206 -18.06 -3.11 -5.93
CA ALA A 206 -19.49 -3.41 -5.85
C ALA A 206 -20.09 -3.65 -7.25
N VAL A 207 -19.80 -2.76 -8.21
CA VAL A 207 -20.25 -2.91 -9.61
C VAL A 207 -19.70 -4.17 -10.23
N THR A 208 -18.40 -4.43 -10.09
CA THR A 208 -17.75 -5.62 -10.67
C THR A 208 -18.34 -6.91 -10.10
N LEU A 209 -18.53 -7.01 -8.79
CA LEU A 209 -19.15 -8.18 -8.17
C LEU A 209 -20.60 -8.35 -8.58
N SER A 210 -21.37 -7.26 -8.71
CA SER A 210 -22.77 -7.32 -9.16
C SER A 210 -22.87 -7.79 -10.59
N LEU A 211 -22.04 -7.27 -11.50
CA LEU A 211 -21.97 -7.73 -12.88
C LEU A 211 -21.56 -9.20 -12.95
N PHE A 212 -20.53 -9.60 -12.20
CA PHE A 212 -20.11 -11.00 -12.13
C PHE A 212 -21.25 -11.92 -11.72
N THR A 213 -22.08 -11.53 -10.74
CA THR A 213 -23.24 -12.28 -10.29
C THR A 213 -24.28 -12.45 -11.39
N LEU A 214 -24.54 -11.40 -12.18
CA LEU A 214 -25.48 -11.47 -13.30
C LEU A 214 -25.00 -12.44 -14.38
N PHE A 215 -23.71 -12.51 -14.64
CA PHE A 215 -23.15 -13.41 -15.66
C PHE A 215 -23.07 -14.85 -15.18
N ILE A 216 -22.57 -15.11 -13.96
CA ILE A 216 -22.36 -16.46 -13.45
C ILE A 216 -23.67 -17.23 -13.24
N ASN A 217 -24.76 -16.51 -12.96
CA ASN A 217 -26.09 -17.10 -12.79
C ASN A 217 -26.87 -17.24 -14.11
N ASN A 218 -26.29 -16.83 -15.22
CA ASN A 218 -26.95 -16.90 -16.52
C ASN A 218 -26.67 -18.24 -17.20
N ALA A 219 -27.59 -19.19 -17.04
CA ALA A 219 -27.45 -20.53 -17.61
C ALA A 219 -27.28 -20.56 -19.14
N SER A 220 -27.67 -19.51 -19.88
CA SER A 220 -27.52 -19.45 -21.34
C SER A 220 -26.05 -19.22 -21.78
N LEU A 221 -25.18 -18.75 -20.89
CA LEU A 221 -23.75 -18.53 -21.19
C LEU A 221 -22.93 -19.83 -21.03
N PHE A 222 -23.47 -20.87 -20.40
CA PHE A 222 -22.76 -22.11 -20.10
C PHE A 222 -23.35 -23.34 -20.85
N ARG A 223 -24.17 -23.09 -21.90
CA ARG A 223 -24.70 -24.12 -22.78
C ARG A 223 -23.90 -24.31 -24.06
#